data_49cda7fe0437266fe580626bd12e9dc6
#
_entry.id   49cda7fe0437266fe580626bd12e9dc6
#
_cell.length_a   1.000
_cell.length_b   1.000
_cell.length_c   1.000
_cell.angle_alpha   90.00
_cell.angle_beta   90.00
_cell.angle_gamma   90.00
#
_symmetry.space_group_name_H-M   'P 1'
#
loop_
_entity.id
_entity.type
_entity.pdbx_description
1 polymer ?
#
loop_
_entity_poly.entity_id
_entity_poly.type
_entity_poly.pdbx_seq_one_letter_code
_entity_poly.pdbx_strand_id
1 'polypeptide(L)'
;MDKQKIKPLDEERESRSLLSNAVVILHLVFGTLPLLLVVWAVDRLMSDTLTSTAIWMVGAAMLLFALLRGVFYGTSIWRAHRSAYNALTRLRLRIVSHLQRLPLGFFQERKVGDLVNIINHDVEQIEIYLAHGLPEILSATLFPALLWVIVMVLDWRLGLSLISLLPLAFLLQMAVKTFWGKSFRHFMENTQKMSEDLLEYVATIPIIKAFSHEETRTERVLGGMRDYIHWVKRSMFSVTVPMTLITMFLEGGIVVMTLVGLRLMSSGELTVARFILALILGGLFSYSFAKLATFQHFRIVYGQSLAKVQSITEVPAKDTADRDTDAMQTDVCFEHVTFAYPNKKDCALCDVNLQFPKGSHTAIVGESGSGKSTLASLMMGFWQLQSGTVRLGGENLAELSEHNIADFFSMVQQEVFLFNTSIRDNIRIGKPSATQEEVETAARRARIHDFITGLPNGYDTLAGEAGVKFSGGEKQRISIARMLLKDSPIVILDEATAALDGENEKLIQEALDELQRNKTVITIAHRLNTIQDMERIVVMDKGKVVATGTHGELMDNCPLYRNMTETQERVSKWQLKEEEV
;
A
#
# COMPACT_ATOMS: atom_id res chain seq x y z
N MET A 1 -23.95 -12.44 -0.84
CA MET A 1 -23.31 -12.19 0.48
C MET A 1 -22.72 -10.81 0.49
N ASP A 2 -22.97 -10.06 1.54
CA ASP A 2 -22.81 -8.62 1.60
C ASP A 2 -21.41 -8.14 1.22
N LYS A 3 -21.38 -7.16 0.30
CA LYS A 3 -20.22 -6.28 0.08
C LYS A 3 -19.94 -5.56 1.41
N GLN A 4 -19.12 -6.16 2.26
CA GLN A 4 -18.56 -5.46 3.42
C GLN A 4 -17.58 -4.42 2.88
N LYS A 5 -18.14 -3.30 2.40
CA LYS A 5 -17.37 -2.07 2.31
C LYS A 5 -16.76 -1.87 3.68
N ILE A 6 -15.45 -1.79 3.73
CA ILE A 6 -14.75 -1.37 4.94
C ILE A 6 -15.32 -0.01 5.28
N LYS A 7 -16.26 0.03 6.25
CA LYS A 7 -16.75 1.29 6.75
C LYS A 7 -15.68 1.81 7.70
N PRO A 8 -14.97 2.88 7.32
CA PRO A 8 -13.99 3.52 8.22
C PRO A 8 -14.59 3.88 9.57
N LEU A 9 -15.91 4.07 9.59
CA LEU A 9 -16.75 4.33 10.76
C LEU A 9 -16.75 3.22 11.83
N ASP A 10 -16.48 1.95 11.51
CA ASP A 10 -16.57 0.89 12.50
C ASP A 10 -15.33 0.87 13.41
N GLU A 11 -14.15 1.20 12.88
CA GLU A 11 -12.91 1.29 13.66
C GLU A 11 -12.90 2.57 14.51
N GLU A 12 -13.37 3.69 13.95
CA GLU A 12 -13.57 4.95 14.67
C GLU A 12 -14.67 4.80 15.74
N ARG A 13 -15.70 3.99 15.49
CA ARG A 13 -16.81 3.74 16.40
C ARG A 13 -16.40 2.86 17.60
N GLU A 14 -15.51 1.89 17.43
CA GLU A 14 -14.96 1.11 18.55
C GLU A 14 -14.05 1.95 19.45
N SER A 15 -13.22 2.82 18.88
CA SER A 15 -12.38 3.73 19.67
C SER A 15 -13.21 4.81 20.38
N ARG A 16 -14.39 5.17 19.88
CA ARG A 16 -15.38 6.06 20.48
C ARG A 16 -16.38 5.34 21.40
N SER A 17 -16.03 4.28 22.08
CA SER A 17 -16.95 3.64 23.03
C SER A 17 -17.44 4.66 24.07
N LEU A 18 -18.73 4.58 24.45
CA LEU A 18 -19.33 5.47 25.46
C LEU A 18 -18.48 5.51 26.76
N LEU A 19 -17.92 4.37 27.14
CA LEU A 19 -17.07 4.23 28.31
C LEU A 19 -15.72 4.96 28.13
N SER A 20 -15.14 4.95 26.93
CA SER A 20 -13.91 5.69 26.62
C SER A 20 -14.12 7.20 26.74
N ASN A 21 -15.22 7.70 26.17
CA ASN A 21 -15.59 9.11 26.27
C ASN A 21 -15.89 9.53 27.71
N ALA A 22 -16.57 8.68 28.49
CA ALA A 22 -16.85 8.94 29.90
C ALA A 22 -15.56 9.10 30.73
N VAL A 23 -14.55 8.27 30.49
CA VAL A 23 -13.26 8.37 31.17
C VAL A 23 -12.53 9.68 30.84
N VAL A 24 -12.58 10.12 29.56
CA VAL A 24 -12.04 11.44 29.15
C VAL A 24 -12.79 12.58 29.85
N ILE A 25 -14.12 12.53 29.89
CA ILE A 25 -14.93 13.55 30.56
C ILE A 25 -14.58 13.61 32.07
N LEU A 26 -14.50 12.46 32.73
CA LEU A 26 -14.13 12.40 34.16
C LEU A 26 -12.73 12.98 34.39
N HIS A 27 -11.76 12.66 33.56
CA HIS A 27 -10.43 13.28 33.62
C HIS A 27 -10.50 14.82 33.56
N LEU A 28 -11.30 15.37 32.61
CA LEU A 28 -11.47 16.81 32.45
C LEU A 28 -12.19 17.44 33.64
N VAL A 29 -13.25 16.80 34.16
CA VAL A 29 -14.00 17.26 35.34
C VAL A 29 -13.08 17.31 36.56
N PHE A 30 -12.35 16.22 36.87
CA PHE A 30 -11.40 16.21 37.97
C PHE A 30 -10.22 17.18 37.79
N GLY A 31 -9.91 17.56 36.54
CA GLY A 31 -8.94 18.61 36.23
C GLY A 31 -9.42 20.03 36.52
N THR A 32 -10.75 20.26 36.47
CA THR A 32 -11.35 21.59 36.73
C THR A 32 -11.80 21.81 38.16
N LEU A 33 -12.15 20.76 38.91
CA LEU A 33 -12.58 20.87 40.30
C LEU A 33 -11.58 21.58 41.22
N PRO A 34 -10.26 21.36 41.14
CA PRO A 34 -9.28 22.12 41.92
C PRO A 34 -9.37 23.64 41.67
N LEU A 35 -9.65 24.07 40.42
CA LEU A 35 -9.80 25.48 40.08
C LEU A 35 -11.02 26.10 40.80
N LEU A 36 -12.13 25.38 40.89
CA LEU A 36 -13.32 25.82 41.60
C LEU A 36 -13.07 25.91 43.12
N LEU A 37 -12.27 24.97 43.67
CA LEU A 37 -11.87 25.04 45.08
C LEU A 37 -10.99 26.25 45.38
N VAL A 38 -10.07 26.60 44.45
CA VAL A 38 -9.26 27.82 44.58
C VAL A 38 -10.16 29.05 44.58
N VAL A 39 -11.16 29.12 43.69
CA VAL A 39 -12.16 30.21 43.68
C VAL A 39 -12.79 30.36 45.05
N TRP A 40 -13.36 29.25 45.54
CA TRP A 40 -14.07 29.24 46.81
C TRP A 40 -13.15 29.65 47.97
N ALA A 41 -11.90 29.16 47.99
CA ALA A 41 -10.93 29.50 49.03
C ALA A 41 -10.55 30.98 49.01
N VAL A 42 -10.32 31.55 47.79
CA VAL A 42 -9.99 32.98 47.64
C VAL A 42 -11.16 33.86 48.03
N ASP A 43 -12.40 33.52 47.67
CA ASP A 43 -13.60 34.28 48.04
C ASP A 43 -13.79 34.29 49.58
N ARG A 44 -13.55 33.16 50.26
CA ARG A 44 -13.56 33.05 51.71
C ARG A 44 -12.42 33.81 52.41
N LEU A 45 -11.22 33.80 51.81
CA LEU A 45 -10.09 34.57 52.32
C LEU A 45 -10.36 36.06 52.25
N MET A 46 -10.90 36.55 51.16
CA MET A 46 -11.24 37.98 50.98
C MET A 46 -12.39 38.44 51.88
N SER A 47 -13.22 37.52 52.33
CA SER A 47 -14.32 37.76 53.27
C SER A 47 -13.93 37.57 54.76
N ASP A 48 -12.66 37.32 55.06
CA ASP A 48 -12.12 37.04 56.40
C ASP A 48 -12.84 35.86 57.10
N THR A 49 -13.39 34.92 56.32
CA THR A 49 -14.16 33.77 56.81
C THR A 49 -13.43 32.44 56.66
N LEU A 50 -12.18 32.45 56.20
CA LEU A 50 -11.39 31.24 55.93
C LEU A 50 -10.79 30.71 57.26
N THR A 51 -11.20 29.50 57.64
CA THR A 51 -10.68 28.84 58.86
C THR A 51 -9.48 27.95 58.50
N SER A 52 -8.58 27.72 59.48
CA SER A 52 -7.43 26.80 59.31
C SER A 52 -7.87 25.39 58.91
N THR A 53 -8.97 24.89 59.47
CA THR A 53 -9.54 23.58 59.08
C THR A 53 -9.98 23.55 57.63
N ALA A 54 -10.59 24.63 57.11
CA ALA A 54 -11.01 24.73 55.74
C ALA A 54 -9.81 24.70 54.77
N ILE A 55 -8.69 25.33 55.14
CA ILE A 55 -7.44 25.28 54.33
C ILE A 55 -6.96 23.85 54.14
N TRP A 56 -6.88 23.07 55.23
CA TRP A 56 -6.47 21.66 55.16
C TRP A 56 -7.45 20.79 54.39
N MET A 57 -8.76 21.02 54.56
CA MET A 57 -9.78 20.31 53.77
C MET A 57 -9.67 20.59 52.27
N VAL A 58 -9.47 21.86 51.88
CA VAL A 58 -9.25 22.24 50.47
C VAL A 58 -7.97 21.58 49.92
N GLY A 59 -6.87 21.63 50.68
CA GLY A 59 -5.62 20.97 50.28
C GLY A 59 -5.79 19.47 50.07
N ALA A 60 -6.47 18.78 51.00
CA ALA A 60 -6.75 17.36 50.87
C ALA A 60 -7.66 17.03 49.66
N ALA A 61 -8.71 17.84 49.44
CA ALA A 61 -9.60 17.68 48.28
C ALA A 61 -8.87 17.92 46.94
N MET A 62 -8.02 18.95 46.88
CA MET A 62 -7.20 19.21 45.69
C MET A 62 -6.25 18.03 45.40
N LEU A 63 -5.61 17.46 46.41
CA LEU A 63 -4.75 16.28 46.25
C LEU A 63 -5.55 15.06 45.76
N LEU A 64 -6.73 14.82 46.33
CA LEU A 64 -7.64 13.75 45.91
C LEU A 64 -8.05 13.92 44.44
N PHE A 65 -8.45 15.13 44.03
CA PHE A 65 -8.84 15.39 42.67
C PHE A 65 -7.65 15.26 41.68
N ALA A 66 -6.45 15.67 42.09
CA ALA A 66 -5.24 15.46 41.31
C ALA A 66 -4.93 13.97 41.09
N LEU A 67 -5.07 13.15 42.13
CA LEU A 67 -4.91 11.69 42.06
C LEU A 67 -5.97 11.05 41.15
N LEU A 68 -7.25 11.41 41.34
CA LEU A 68 -8.34 10.92 40.47
C LEU A 68 -8.13 11.33 39.02
N ARG A 69 -7.73 12.58 38.77
CA ARG A 69 -7.35 13.04 37.42
C ARG A 69 -6.26 12.18 36.80
N GLY A 70 -5.20 11.87 37.58
CA GLY A 70 -4.10 11.01 37.11
C GLY A 70 -4.57 9.61 36.71
N VAL A 71 -5.40 8.99 37.56
CA VAL A 71 -5.98 7.66 37.30
C VAL A 71 -6.85 7.66 36.04
N PHE A 72 -7.77 8.64 35.93
CA PHE A 72 -8.64 8.71 34.72
C PHE A 72 -7.88 9.09 33.47
N TYR A 73 -6.84 9.92 33.55
CA TYR A 73 -5.96 10.23 32.45
C TYR A 73 -5.20 9.00 31.97
N GLY A 74 -4.55 8.29 32.90
CA GLY A 74 -3.82 7.07 32.55
C GLY A 74 -4.72 5.98 31.97
N THR A 75 -5.91 5.78 32.53
CA THR A 75 -6.90 4.82 31.99
C THR A 75 -7.43 5.25 30.63
N SER A 76 -7.60 6.55 30.37
CA SER A 76 -8.02 7.09 29.07
C SER A 76 -6.98 6.78 28.00
N ILE A 77 -5.71 7.10 28.25
CA ILE A 77 -4.59 6.83 27.33
C ILE A 77 -4.47 5.32 27.08
N TRP A 78 -4.45 4.51 28.12
CA TRP A 78 -4.33 3.05 27.99
C TRP A 78 -5.44 2.46 27.12
N ARG A 79 -6.69 2.91 27.32
CA ARG A 79 -7.84 2.45 26.53
C ARG A 79 -7.75 2.91 25.08
N ALA A 80 -7.35 4.16 24.83
CA ALA A 80 -7.19 4.69 23.48
C ALA A 80 -6.15 3.89 22.70
N HIS A 81 -4.97 3.66 23.29
CA HIS A 81 -3.92 2.86 22.66
C HIS A 81 -4.35 1.41 22.42
N ARG A 82 -4.94 0.75 23.43
CA ARG A 82 -5.41 -0.64 23.28
C ARG A 82 -6.43 -0.77 22.17
N SER A 83 -7.37 0.17 22.06
CA SER A 83 -8.36 0.18 20.98
C SER A 83 -7.72 0.40 19.62
N ALA A 84 -6.79 1.38 19.53
CA ALA A 84 -6.09 1.70 18.30
C ALA A 84 -5.23 0.52 17.81
N TYR A 85 -4.44 -0.12 18.67
CA TYR A 85 -3.63 -1.30 18.31
C TYR A 85 -4.47 -2.49 17.86
N ASN A 86 -5.62 -2.74 18.51
CA ASN A 86 -6.53 -3.79 18.09
C ASN A 86 -7.14 -3.50 16.70
N ALA A 87 -7.52 -2.25 16.44
CA ALA A 87 -8.03 -1.82 15.15
C ALA A 87 -6.96 -1.96 14.05
N LEU A 88 -5.72 -1.54 14.36
CA LEU A 88 -4.56 -1.64 13.48
C LEU A 88 -4.26 -3.09 13.08
N THR A 89 -4.21 -4.00 14.05
CA THR A 89 -3.96 -5.42 13.80
C THR A 89 -5.04 -6.02 12.91
N ARG A 90 -6.32 -5.73 13.19
CA ARG A 90 -7.43 -6.17 12.33
C ARG A 90 -7.33 -5.60 10.91
N LEU A 91 -6.98 -4.31 10.79
CA LEU A 91 -6.85 -3.65 9.50
C LEU A 91 -5.72 -4.27 8.67
N ARG A 92 -4.54 -4.48 9.27
CA ARG A 92 -3.41 -5.15 8.60
C ARG A 92 -3.75 -6.56 8.15
N LEU A 93 -4.34 -7.37 9.03
CA LEU A 93 -4.76 -8.73 8.67
C LEU A 93 -5.79 -8.72 7.54
N ARG A 94 -6.73 -7.77 7.55
CA ARG A 94 -7.74 -7.61 6.49
C ARG A 94 -7.12 -7.19 5.16
N ILE A 95 -6.16 -6.25 5.18
CA ILE A 95 -5.43 -5.85 3.97
C ILE A 95 -4.66 -7.05 3.40
N VAL A 96 -3.90 -7.76 4.23
CA VAL A 96 -3.11 -8.93 3.80
C VAL A 96 -4.01 -10.04 3.24
N SER A 97 -5.10 -10.39 3.94
CA SER A 97 -6.05 -11.39 3.46
C SER A 97 -6.78 -10.96 2.18
N HIS A 98 -6.98 -9.66 1.99
CA HIS A 98 -7.57 -9.13 0.77
C HIS A 98 -6.57 -9.18 -0.40
N LEU A 99 -5.31 -8.78 -0.16
CA LEU A 99 -4.24 -8.87 -1.16
C LEU A 99 -4.05 -10.29 -1.68
N GLN A 100 -4.15 -11.31 -0.82
CA GLN A 100 -4.07 -12.72 -1.22
C GLN A 100 -5.17 -13.14 -2.20
N ARG A 101 -6.26 -12.39 -2.30
CA ARG A 101 -7.44 -12.68 -3.15
C ARG A 101 -7.55 -11.74 -4.35
N LEU A 102 -6.59 -10.84 -4.53
CA LEU A 102 -6.55 -9.94 -5.68
C LEU A 102 -5.87 -10.61 -6.87
N PRO A 103 -6.38 -10.41 -8.10
CA PRO A 103 -5.78 -10.97 -9.30
C PRO A 103 -4.34 -10.45 -9.48
N LEU A 104 -3.47 -11.30 -10.02
CA LEU A 104 -2.04 -10.98 -10.17
C LEU A 104 -1.79 -9.70 -10.99
N GLY A 105 -2.67 -9.37 -11.93
CA GLY A 105 -2.65 -8.12 -12.69
C GLY A 105 -2.62 -6.86 -11.84
N PHE A 106 -3.27 -6.88 -10.67
CA PHE A 106 -3.21 -5.78 -9.71
C PHE A 106 -1.76 -5.47 -9.27
N PHE A 107 -0.94 -6.51 -9.05
CA PHE A 107 0.45 -6.37 -8.62
C PHE A 107 1.39 -5.95 -9.76
N GLN A 108 1.02 -6.25 -11.01
CA GLN A 108 1.80 -5.80 -12.18
C GLN A 108 1.64 -4.30 -12.45
N GLU A 109 0.50 -3.71 -12.07
CA GLU A 109 0.23 -2.28 -12.25
C GLU A 109 0.79 -1.40 -11.12
N ARG A 110 1.04 -1.97 -9.95
CA ARG A 110 1.47 -1.21 -8.76
C ARG A 110 2.89 -1.55 -8.37
N LYS A 111 3.64 -0.54 -7.99
CA LYS A 111 4.96 -0.74 -7.41
C LYS A 111 4.83 -1.42 -6.04
N VAL A 112 5.60 -2.47 -5.81
CA VAL A 112 5.62 -3.19 -4.51
C VAL A 112 5.91 -2.23 -3.34
N GLY A 113 6.81 -1.25 -3.56
CA GLY A 113 7.12 -0.23 -2.57
C GLY A 113 5.91 0.60 -2.13
N ASP A 114 4.98 0.91 -3.03
CA ASP A 114 3.76 1.66 -2.70
C ASP A 114 2.84 0.83 -1.79
N LEU A 115 2.67 -0.46 -2.09
CA LEU A 115 1.87 -1.37 -1.25
C LEU A 115 2.47 -1.53 0.14
N VAL A 116 3.79 -1.71 0.24
CA VAL A 116 4.52 -1.80 1.52
C VAL A 116 4.37 -0.50 2.32
N ASN A 117 4.48 0.65 1.65
CA ASN A 117 4.30 1.96 2.29
C ASN A 117 2.86 2.15 2.82
N ILE A 118 1.84 1.73 2.06
CA ILE A 118 0.44 1.79 2.52
C ILE A 118 0.25 0.90 3.76
N ILE A 119 0.74 -0.35 3.74
CA ILE A 119 0.56 -1.31 4.84
C ILE A 119 1.30 -0.88 6.11
N ASN A 120 2.47 -0.27 5.99
CA ASN A 120 3.27 0.16 7.13
C ASN A 120 2.93 1.59 7.54
N HIS A 121 3.24 2.56 6.69
CA HIS A 121 3.17 3.98 7.03
C HIS A 121 1.73 4.52 7.07
N ASP A 122 0.91 4.30 6.03
CA ASP A 122 -0.44 4.87 6.01
C ASP A 122 -1.33 4.22 7.09
N VAL A 123 -1.16 2.93 7.36
CA VAL A 123 -1.86 2.25 8.47
C VAL A 123 -1.39 2.78 9.83
N GLU A 124 -0.10 3.12 10.01
CA GLU A 124 0.43 3.78 11.21
C GLU A 124 -0.17 5.19 11.41
N GLN A 125 -0.35 5.96 10.33
CA GLN A 125 -1.02 7.27 10.42
C GLN A 125 -2.48 7.16 10.89
N ILE A 126 -3.18 6.08 10.52
CA ILE A 126 -4.51 5.77 11.03
C ILE A 126 -4.45 5.49 12.54
N GLU A 127 -3.45 4.73 13.00
CA GLU A 127 -3.24 4.48 14.43
C GLU A 127 -3.01 5.76 15.22
N ILE A 128 -2.09 6.62 14.75
CA ILE A 128 -1.75 7.90 15.41
C ILE A 128 -3.02 8.74 15.57
N TYR A 129 -3.88 8.78 14.57
CA TYR A 129 -5.16 9.49 14.69
C TYR A 129 -6.08 8.87 15.75
N LEU A 130 -6.22 7.55 15.78
CA LEU A 130 -7.10 6.85 16.72
C LEU A 130 -6.58 6.90 18.16
N ALA A 131 -5.26 6.74 18.35
CA ALA A 131 -4.62 6.70 19.68
C ALA A 131 -4.45 8.08 20.30
N HIS A 132 -4.06 9.07 19.50
CA HIS A 132 -3.70 10.41 19.95
C HIS A 132 -4.65 11.49 19.44
N GLY A 133 -4.92 11.51 18.12
CA GLY A 133 -5.71 12.58 17.51
C GLY A 133 -7.12 12.67 18.04
N LEU A 134 -7.82 11.55 18.12
CA LEU A 134 -9.23 11.52 18.52
C LEU A 134 -9.47 11.91 20.00
N PRO A 135 -8.72 11.36 21.00
CA PRO A 135 -8.85 11.78 22.40
C PRO A 135 -8.49 13.26 22.60
N GLU A 136 -7.47 13.75 21.91
CA GLU A 136 -7.03 15.14 22.01
C GLU A 136 -8.03 16.12 21.38
N ILE A 137 -8.63 15.78 20.23
CA ILE A 137 -9.72 16.58 19.62
C ILE A 137 -10.91 16.66 20.59
N LEU A 138 -11.27 15.54 21.23
CA LEU A 138 -12.35 15.51 22.21
C LEU A 138 -12.03 16.39 23.42
N SER A 139 -10.81 16.26 23.96
CA SER A 139 -10.35 17.09 25.06
C SER A 139 -10.27 18.57 24.69
N ALA A 140 -9.72 18.90 23.53
CA ALA A 140 -9.61 20.27 23.03
C ALA A 140 -10.97 20.92 22.68
N THR A 141 -12.04 20.14 22.58
CA THR A 141 -13.40 20.64 22.42
C THR A 141 -14.14 20.76 23.74
N LEU A 142 -14.10 19.73 24.58
CA LEU A 142 -14.88 19.68 25.84
C LEU A 142 -14.28 20.54 26.93
N PHE A 143 -12.94 20.58 27.05
CA PHE A 143 -12.28 21.32 28.12
C PHE A 143 -12.51 22.83 28.04
N PRO A 144 -12.29 23.51 26.89
CA PRO A 144 -12.64 24.93 26.81
C PRO A 144 -14.13 25.20 26.97
N ALA A 145 -15.01 24.30 26.49
CA ALA A 145 -16.45 24.46 26.71
C ALA A 145 -16.78 24.44 28.21
N LEU A 146 -16.16 23.53 28.98
CA LEU A 146 -16.34 23.45 30.43
C LEU A 146 -15.80 24.72 31.15
N LEU A 147 -14.60 25.19 30.75
CA LEU A 147 -14.02 26.42 31.28
C LEU A 147 -14.90 27.65 30.97
N TRP A 148 -15.43 27.74 29.75
CA TRP A 148 -16.37 28.82 29.40
C TRP A 148 -17.64 28.81 30.24
N VAL A 149 -18.24 27.63 30.47
CA VAL A 149 -19.41 27.50 31.37
C VAL A 149 -19.08 27.97 32.77
N ILE A 150 -17.90 27.67 33.31
CA ILE A 150 -17.46 28.14 34.61
C ILE A 150 -17.36 29.67 34.63
N VAL A 151 -16.76 30.30 33.60
CA VAL A 151 -16.68 31.77 33.50
C VAL A 151 -18.08 32.38 33.38
N MET A 152 -19.00 31.76 32.64
CA MET A 152 -20.41 32.20 32.52
C MET A 152 -21.14 32.17 33.88
N VAL A 153 -20.86 31.16 34.72
CA VAL A 153 -21.44 31.04 36.08
C VAL A 153 -20.84 32.08 37.02
N LEU A 154 -19.56 32.42 36.87
CA LEU A 154 -18.92 33.48 37.66
C LEU A 154 -19.52 34.86 37.37
N ASP A 155 -19.62 35.24 36.10
CA ASP A 155 -20.32 36.40 35.59
C ASP A 155 -20.59 36.22 34.08
N TRP A 156 -21.87 36.24 33.69
CA TRP A 156 -22.27 36.00 32.30
C TRP A 156 -21.70 37.04 31.31
N ARG A 157 -21.43 38.26 31.76
CA ARG A 157 -20.85 39.34 30.93
C ARG A 157 -19.40 39.04 30.58
N LEU A 158 -18.63 38.47 31.54
CA LEU A 158 -17.26 38.01 31.31
C LEU A 158 -17.25 36.80 30.34
N GLY A 159 -18.18 35.85 30.53
CA GLY A 159 -18.29 34.70 29.63
C GLY A 159 -18.65 35.08 28.19
N LEU A 160 -19.56 36.01 27.99
CA LEU A 160 -19.89 36.53 26.63
C LEU A 160 -18.73 37.32 26.03
N SER A 161 -18.04 38.14 26.81
CA SER A 161 -16.90 38.91 26.33
C SER A 161 -15.72 38.03 25.92
N LEU A 162 -15.48 36.92 26.62
CA LEU A 162 -14.44 35.94 26.30
C LEU A 162 -14.61 35.34 24.90
N ILE A 163 -15.85 35.02 24.51
CA ILE A 163 -16.14 34.40 23.21
C ILE A 163 -16.47 35.42 22.10
N SER A 164 -16.45 36.71 22.39
CA SER A 164 -16.91 37.77 21.47
C SER A 164 -16.20 37.77 20.12
N LEU A 165 -14.92 37.44 20.06
CA LEU A 165 -14.10 37.37 18.84
C LEU A 165 -14.04 35.96 18.23
N LEU A 166 -14.64 34.96 18.84
CA LEU A 166 -14.68 33.58 18.36
C LEU A 166 -15.35 33.43 16.98
N PRO A 167 -16.47 34.12 16.67
CA PRO A 167 -17.06 34.10 15.34
C PRO A 167 -16.09 34.59 14.25
N LEU A 168 -15.26 35.60 14.55
CA LEU A 168 -14.28 36.14 13.60
C LEU A 168 -13.15 35.13 13.35
N ALA A 169 -12.66 34.46 14.41
CA ALA A 169 -11.70 33.38 14.30
C ALA A 169 -12.26 32.22 13.45
N PHE A 170 -13.53 31.87 13.63
CA PHE A 170 -14.18 30.81 12.87
C PHE A 170 -14.36 31.18 11.38
N LEU A 171 -14.77 32.41 11.08
CA LEU A 171 -14.88 32.91 9.70
C LEU A 171 -13.51 32.89 8.99
N LEU A 172 -12.46 33.33 9.68
CA LEU A 172 -11.09 33.25 9.16
C LEU A 172 -10.68 31.79 8.89
N GLN A 173 -10.97 30.89 9.81
CA GLN A 173 -10.68 29.47 9.63
C GLN A 173 -11.40 28.85 8.42
N MET A 174 -12.68 29.21 8.21
CA MET A 174 -13.42 28.79 7.03
C MET A 174 -12.81 29.32 5.72
N ALA A 175 -12.43 30.58 5.69
CA ALA A 175 -11.82 31.21 4.52
C ALA A 175 -10.48 30.56 4.13
N VAL A 176 -9.68 30.18 5.12
CA VAL A 176 -8.34 29.63 4.90
C VAL A 176 -8.34 28.11 4.66
N LYS A 177 -9.37 27.38 5.06
CA LYS A 177 -9.46 25.91 4.96
C LYS A 177 -9.16 25.39 3.55
N THR A 178 -9.74 26.01 2.51
CA THR A 178 -9.54 25.59 1.11
C THR A 178 -8.10 25.85 0.64
N PHE A 179 -7.53 26.98 1.07
CA PHE A 179 -6.15 27.34 0.77
C PHE A 179 -5.16 26.39 1.44
N TRP A 180 -5.37 26.02 2.69
CA TRP A 180 -4.56 25.02 3.41
C TRP A 180 -4.58 23.66 2.72
N GLY A 181 -5.75 23.18 2.33
CA GLY A 181 -5.88 21.89 1.64
C GLY A 181 -5.08 21.84 0.34
N LYS A 182 -5.07 22.93 -0.44
CA LYS A 182 -4.26 23.03 -1.67
C LYS A 182 -2.77 23.09 -1.37
N SER A 183 -2.33 23.93 -0.44
CA SER A 183 -0.92 24.07 -0.07
C SER A 183 -0.35 22.78 0.50
N PHE A 184 -1.13 22.07 1.33
CA PHE A 184 -0.72 20.79 1.91
C PHE A 184 -0.62 19.70 0.84
N ARG A 185 -1.53 19.68 -0.14
CA ARG A 185 -1.46 18.73 -1.26
C ARG A 185 -0.18 18.95 -2.07
N HIS A 186 0.13 20.18 -2.47
CA HIS A 186 1.37 20.48 -3.19
C HIS A 186 2.62 20.14 -2.38
N PHE A 187 2.60 20.38 -1.07
CA PHE A 187 3.68 19.95 -0.20
C PHE A 187 3.88 18.43 -0.25
N MET A 188 2.79 17.64 -0.13
CA MET A 188 2.86 16.18 -0.19
C MET A 188 3.31 15.66 -1.55
N GLU A 189 2.80 16.22 -2.66
CA GLU A 189 3.20 15.87 -4.02
C GLU A 189 4.70 16.10 -4.25
N ASN A 190 5.23 17.24 -3.79
CA ASN A 190 6.66 17.54 -3.91
C ASN A 190 7.53 16.69 -2.96
N THR A 191 7.04 16.33 -1.79
CA THR A 191 7.71 15.40 -0.87
C THR A 191 7.85 14.02 -1.50
N GLN A 192 6.78 13.52 -2.10
CA GLN A 192 6.77 12.23 -2.78
C GLN A 192 7.72 12.24 -3.98
N LYS A 193 7.65 13.27 -4.84
CA LYS A 193 8.53 13.43 -5.99
C LYS A 193 10.02 13.48 -5.59
N MET A 194 10.35 14.26 -4.56
CA MET A 194 11.72 14.30 -4.03
C MET A 194 12.19 12.93 -3.56
N SER A 195 11.33 12.18 -2.87
CA SER A 195 11.66 10.83 -2.39
C SER A 195 11.87 9.85 -3.56
N GLU A 196 11.05 9.94 -4.62
CA GLU A 196 11.20 9.15 -5.84
C GLU A 196 12.50 9.49 -6.57
N ASP A 197 12.82 10.78 -6.76
CA ASP A 197 14.05 11.25 -7.40
C ASP A 197 15.30 10.80 -6.61
N LEU A 198 15.23 10.82 -5.26
CA LEU A 198 16.31 10.35 -4.40
C LEU A 198 16.51 8.83 -4.48
N LEU A 199 15.44 8.06 -4.48
CA LEU A 199 15.50 6.60 -4.63
C LEU A 199 16.06 6.22 -6.01
N GLU A 200 15.62 6.90 -7.09
CA GLU A 200 16.17 6.70 -8.44
C GLU A 200 17.67 7.01 -8.46
N TYR A 201 18.08 8.13 -7.86
CA TYR A 201 19.49 8.51 -7.79
C TYR A 201 20.34 7.45 -7.10
N VAL A 202 19.91 7.00 -5.91
CA VAL A 202 20.64 5.97 -5.13
C VAL A 202 20.71 4.65 -5.91
N ALA A 203 19.61 4.21 -6.52
CA ALA A 203 19.56 2.98 -7.31
C ALA A 203 20.45 3.04 -8.56
N THR A 204 20.63 4.24 -9.13
CA THR A 204 21.40 4.43 -10.38
C THR A 204 22.84 4.90 -10.16
N ILE A 205 23.30 5.08 -8.91
CA ILE A 205 24.70 5.49 -8.59
C ILE A 205 25.76 4.66 -9.35
N PRO A 206 25.68 3.32 -9.44
CA PRO A 206 26.68 2.56 -10.19
C PRO A 206 26.73 2.95 -11.67
N ILE A 207 25.57 3.18 -12.28
CA ILE A 207 25.46 3.58 -13.68
C ILE A 207 26.00 5.01 -13.87
N ILE A 208 25.61 5.94 -12.98
CA ILE A 208 26.09 7.33 -13.02
C ILE A 208 27.61 7.37 -12.95
N LYS A 209 28.22 6.59 -12.05
CA LYS A 209 29.68 6.50 -11.92
C LYS A 209 30.35 5.88 -13.15
N ALA A 210 29.74 4.85 -13.76
CA ALA A 210 30.29 4.21 -14.95
C ALA A 210 30.33 5.15 -16.18
N PHE A 211 29.37 6.09 -16.27
CA PHE A 211 29.25 7.01 -17.43
C PHE A 211 29.76 8.43 -17.16
N SER A 212 30.37 8.71 -15.99
CA SER A 212 30.92 10.03 -15.62
C SER A 212 29.94 11.22 -15.74
N HIS A 213 28.64 10.97 -15.52
CA HIS A 213 27.59 12.00 -15.58
C HIS A 213 27.15 12.47 -14.18
N GLU A 214 28.05 12.46 -13.20
CA GLU A 214 27.76 12.79 -11.79
C GLU A 214 27.18 14.21 -11.62
N GLU A 215 27.74 15.23 -12.31
CA GLU A 215 27.32 16.61 -12.13
C GLU A 215 25.87 16.85 -12.56
N THR A 216 25.47 16.41 -13.75
CA THR A 216 24.13 16.66 -14.30
C THR A 216 23.01 15.97 -13.51
N ARG A 217 23.26 14.74 -13.06
CA ARG A 217 22.28 13.98 -12.28
C ARG A 217 22.18 14.47 -10.84
N THR A 218 23.33 14.83 -10.23
CA THR A 218 23.39 15.44 -8.91
C THR A 218 22.69 16.79 -8.88
N GLU A 219 22.88 17.64 -9.91
CA GLU A 219 22.15 18.92 -10.02
C GLU A 219 20.64 18.74 -10.12
N ARG A 220 20.15 17.71 -10.84
CA ARG A 220 18.71 17.40 -10.90
C ARG A 220 18.14 17.07 -9.52
N VAL A 221 18.81 16.21 -8.76
CA VAL A 221 18.38 15.86 -7.38
C VAL A 221 18.45 17.05 -6.45
N LEU A 222 19.54 17.87 -6.54
CA LEU A 222 19.67 19.11 -5.77
C LEU A 222 18.60 20.14 -6.17
N GLY A 223 18.22 20.20 -7.45
CA GLY A 223 17.09 20.99 -7.94
C GLY A 223 15.77 20.56 -7.28
N GLY A 224 15.45 19.28 -7.31
CA GLY A 224 14.28 18.71 -6.63
C GLY A 224 14.26 19.00 -5.12
N MET A 225 15.43 18.92 -4.45
CA MET A 225 15.55 19.29 -3.03
C MET A 225 15.30 20.80 -2.79
N ARG A 226 15.78 21.67 -3.67
CA ARG A 226 15.51 23.13 -3.57
C ARG A 226 14.02 23.43 -3.76
N ASP A 227 13.37 22.78 -4.72
CA ASP A 227 11.93 22.88 -4.96
C ASP A 227 11.13 22.40 -3.74
N TYR A 228 11.53 21.26 -3.16
CA TYR A 228 10.95 20.76 -1.92
C TYR A 228 11.08 21.78 -0.79
N ILE A 229 12.28 22.32 -0.53
CA ILE A 229 12.51 23.34 0.50
C ILE A 229 11.67 24.60 0.25
N HIS A 230 11.54 25.04 -1.02
CA HIS A 230 10.68 26.15 -1.39
C HIS A 230 9.21 25.90 -1.01
N TRP A 231 8.68 24.71 -1.35
CA TRP A 231 7.32 24.33 -1.01
C TRP A 231 7.10 24.11 0.49
N VAL A 232 8.09 23.57 1.22
CA VAL A 232 8.06 23.50 2.69
C VAL A 232 7.91 24.91 3.28
N LYS A 233 8.78 25.84 2.91
CA LYS A 233 8.71 27.23 3.39
C LYS A 233 7.37 27.88 3.08
N ARG A 234 6.89 27.74 1.86
CA ARG A 234 5.59 28.29 1.42
C ARG A 234 4.43 27.65 2.18
N SER A 235 4.44 26.33 2.38
CA SER A 235 3.43 25.62 3.15
C SER A 235 3.43 26.04 4.61
N MET A 236 4.62 26.12 5.24
CA MET A 236 4.75 26.61 6.62
C MET A 236 4.18 28.02 6.79
N PHE A 237 4.56 28.94 5.89
CA PHE A 237 4.02 30.30 5.93
C PHE A 237 2.50 30.33 5.76
N SER A 238 1.97 29.55 4.82
CA SER A 238 0.53 29.46 4.55
C SER A 238 -0.28 28.89 5.71
N VAL A 239 0.34 28.10 6.60
CA VAL A 239 -0.29 27.55 7.81
C VAL A 239 -0.05 28.48 9.01
N THR A 240 1.19 28.92 9.23
CA THR A 240 1.58 29.65 10.44
C THR A 240 0.88 31.01 10.53
N VAL A 241 0.84 31.80 9.43
CA VAL A 241 0.25 33.14 9.47
C VAL A 241 -1.25 33.11 9.82
N PRO A 242 -2.11 32.34 9.16
CA PRO A 242 -3.51 32.25 9.55
C PRO A 242 -3.72 31.65 10.94
N MET A 243 -2.90 30.66 11.35
CA MET A 243 -2.95 30.11 12.71
C MET A 243 -2.66 31.16 13.75
N THR A 244 -1.63 31.99 13.53
CA THR A 244 -1.29 33.10 14.43
C THR A 244 -2.45 34.11 14.51
N LEU A 245 -3.08 34.45 13.39
CA LEU A 245 -4.24 35.36 13.38
C LEU A 245 -5.44 34.75 14.12
N ILE A 246 -5.73 33.47 13.93
CA ILE A 246 -6.79 32.77 14.68
C ILE A 246 -6.49 32.82 16.18
N THR A 247 -5.26 32.51 16.59
CA THR A 247 -4.84 32.58 18.00
C THR A 247 -4.96 34.01 18.55
N MET A 248 -4.57 35.02 17.76
CA MET A 248 -4.71 36.42 18.13
C MET A 248 -6.19 36.85 18.37
N PHE A 249 -7.14 36.34 17.57
CA PHE A 249 -8.57 36.57 17.85
C PHE A 249 -9.06 35.87 19.11
N LEU A 250 -8.57 34.64 19.38
CA LEU A 250 -8.89 33.91 20.61
C LEU A 250 -8.35 34.63 21.85
N GLU A 251 -7.11 35.10 21.81
CA GLU A 251 -6.49 35.87 22.88
C GLU A 251 -7.12 37.26 23.02
N GLY A 252 -7.53 37.86 21.90
CA GLY A 252 -8.28 39.11 21.89
C GLY A 252 -9.58 39.06 22.70
N GLY A 253 -10.23 37.89 22.78
CA GLY A 253 -11.37 37.68 23.68
C GLY A 253 -11.03 37.90 25.16
N ILE A 254 -9.79 37.54 25.58
CA ILE A 254 -9.30 37.83 26.94
C ILE A 254 -9.12 39.33 27.15
N VAL A 255 -8.63 40.05 26.13
CA VAL A 255 -8.51 41.53 26.21
C VAL A 255 -9.87 42.17 26.40
N VAL A 256 -10.87 41.77 25.59
CA VAL A 256 -12.26 42.28 25.75
C VAL A 256 -12.82 41.94 27.12
N MET A 257 -12.62 40.70 27.58
CA MET A 257 -13.04 40.27 28.93
C MET A 257 -12.34 41.09 30.04
N THR A 258 -11.06 41.42 29.87
CA THR A 258 -10.31 42.26 30.79
C THR A 258 -10.90 43.66 30.88
N LEU A 259 -11.20 44.30 29.75
CA LEU A 259 -11.81 45.65 29.72
C LEU A 259 -13.19 45.66 30.40
N VAL A 260 -14.03 44.67 30.10
CA VAL A 260 -15.35 44.50 30.72
C VAL A 260 -15.21 44.25 32.22
N GLY A 261 -14.28 43.38 32.64
CA GLY A 261 -14.03 43.06 34.04
C GLY A 261 -13.54 44.24 34.85
N LEU A 262 -12.61 45.05 34.31
CA LEU A 262 -12.16 46.28 34.95
C LEU A 262 -13.29 47.30 35.14
N ARG A 263 -14.16 47.42 34.15
CA ARG A 263 -15.37 48.25 34.23
C ARG A 263 -16.30 47.79 35.36
N LEU A 264 -16.56 46.48 35.43
CA LEU A 264 -17.41 45.90 36.49
C LEU A 264 -16.81 46.02 37.87
N MET A 265 -15.47 45.92 37.99
CA MET A 265 -14.77 46.17 39.26
C MET A 265 -14.88 47.64 39.68
N SER A 266 -14.73 48.58 38.75
CA SER A 266 -14.85 50.01 39.04
C SER A 266 -16.26 50.43 39.49
N SER A 267 -17.31 49.70 39.05
CA SER A 267 -18.67 49.87 39.52
C SER A 267 -19.02 49.13 40.82
N GLY A 268 -18.08 48.35 41.35
CA GLY A 268 -18.28 47.53 42.55
C GLY A 268 -19.15 46.27 42.36
N GLU A 269 -19.43 45.91 41.10
CA GLU A 269 -20.27 44.77 40.73
C GLU A 269 -19.51 43.45 40.70
N LEU A 270 -18.17 43.48 40.59
CA LEU A 270 -17.28 42.33 40.47
C LEU A 270 -16.15 42.40 41.50
N THR A 271 -15.91 41.31 42.23
CA THR A 271 -14.80 41.25 43.20
C THR A 271 -13.47 40.96 42.46
N VAL A 272 -12.37 41.45 43.05
CA VAL A 272 -10.99 41.23 42.53
C VAL A 272 -10.71 39.73 42.34
N ALA A 273 -11.12 38.92 43.34
CA ALA A 273 -10.94 37.46 43.31
C ALA A 273 -11.60 36.80 42.11
N ARG A 274 -12.87 37.14 41.82
CA ARG A 274 -13.61 36.60 40.66
C ARG A 274 -13.01 37.07 39.35
N PHE A 275 -12.51 38.31 39.30
CA PHE A 275 -11.86 38.84 38.12
C PHE A 275 -10.54 38.11 37.80
N ILE A 276 -9.65 37.94 38.76
CA ILE A 276 -8.39 37.21 38.61
C ILE A 276 -8.65 35.78 38.16
N LEU A 277 -9.63 35.13 38.78
CA LEU A 277 -10.00 33.79 38.37
C LEU A 277 -10.52 33.71 36.93
N ALA A 278 -11.40 34.64 36.53
CA ALA A 278 -11.88 34.69 35.17
C ALA A 278 -10.73 34.87 34.16
N LEU A 279 -9.70 35.66 34.51
CA LEU A 279 -8.50 35.80 33.66
C LEU A 279 -7.71 34.48 33.54
N ILE A 280 -7.52 33.75 34.66
CA ILE A 280 -6.84 32.44 34.61
C ILE A 280 -7.61 31.45 33.79
N LEU A 281 -8.94 31.35 33.98
CA LEU A 281 -9.81 30.45 33.21
C LEU A 281 -9.88 30.85 31.76
N GLY A 282 -9.92 32.14 31.41
CA GLY A 282 -9.89 32.66 30.06
C GLY A 282 -8.59 32.33 29.34
N GLY A 283 -7.44 32.42 30.02
CA GLY A 283 -6.14 32.02 29.49
C GLY A 283 -6.10 30.51 29.17
N LEU A 284 -6.59 29.68 30.10
CA LEU A 284 -6.70 28.23 29.89
C LEU A 284 -7.67 27.88 28.76
N PHE A 285 -8.79 28.62 28.64
CA PHE A 285 -9.74 28.50 27.53
C PHE A 285 -9.07 28.74 26.18
N SER A 286 -8.42 29.88 26.00
CA SER A 286 -7.77 30.26 24.74
C SER A 286 -6.67 29.29 24.38
N TYR A 287 -5.82 28.89 25.32
CA TYR A 287 -4.77 27.90 25.11
C TYR A 287 -5.32 26.53 24.66
N SER A 288 -6.37 26.06 25.33
CA SER A 288 -6.97 24.76 25.02
C SER A 288 -7.71 24.78 23.67
N PHE A 289 -8.37 25.89 23.35
CA PHE A 289 -9.08 26.05 22.09
C PHE A 289 -8.09 26.16 20.90
N ALA A 290 -6.95 26.83 21.08
CA ALA A 290 -5.91 26.93 20.06
C ALA A 290 -5.36 25.55 19.66
N LYS A 291 -5.27 24.60 20.58
CA LYS A 291 -4.90 23.20 20.29
C LYS A 291 -5.81 22.52 19.30
N LEU A 292 -7.11 22.86 19.27
CA LEU A 292 -8.07 22.27 18.35
C LEU A 292 -7.65 22.47 16.88
N ALA A 293 -7.10 23.65 16.56
CA ALA A 293 -6.61 23.94 15.21
C ALA A 293 -5.42 23.04 14.82
N THR A 294 -4.51 22.77 15.78
CA THR A 294 -3.36 21.88 15.55
C THR A 294 -3.81 20.45 15.30
N PHE A 295 -4.80 19.96 16.04
CA PHE A 295 -5.28 18.58 15.89
C PHE A 295 -6.11 18.32 14.62
N GLN A 296 -6.58 19.35 13.92
CA GLN A 296 -7.21 19.17 12.61
C GLN A 296 -6.25 18.56 11.57
N HIS A 297 -4.95 18.75 11.72
CA HIS A 297 -3.94 18.11 10.88
C HIS A 297 -4.05 16.58 10.91
N PHE A 298 -4.18 15.99 12.10
CA PHE A 298 -4.35 14.53 12.25
C PHE A 298 -5.55 14.00 11.46
N ARG A 299 -6.66 14.75 11.42
CA ARG A 299 -7.85 14.36 10.66
C ARG A 299 -7.61 14.38 9.15
N ILE A 300 -6.82 15.33 8.66
CA ILE A 300 -6.49 15.42 7.22
C ILE A 300 -5.60 14.24 6.82
N VAL A 301 -4.54 13.96 7.59
CA VAL A 301 -3.62 12.85 7.33
C VAL A 301 -4.38 11.52 7.40
N TYR A 302 -5.20 11.31 8.43
CA TYR A 302 -6.08 10.14 8.56
C TYR A 302 -6.94 9.92 7.31
N GLY A 303 -7.60 10.98 6.81
CA GLY A 303 -8.45 10.90 5.62
C GLY A 303 -7.68 10.49 4.36
N GLN A 304 -6.46 10.99 4.20
CA GLN A 304 -5.60 10.64 3.06
C GLN A 304 -5.10 9.19 3.15
N SER A 305 -4.61 8.78 4.31
CA SER A 305 -4.14 7.41 4.54
C SER A 305 -5.27 6.40 4.40
N LEU A 306 -6.46 6.75 4.90
CA LEU A 306 -7.65 5.91 4.71
C LEU A 306 -8.03 5.75 3.24
N ALA A 307 -8.00 6.82 2.44
CA ALA A 307 -8.28 6.76 1.02
C ALA A 307 -7.30 5.84 0.27
N LYS A 308 -6.01 5.84 0.64
CA LYS A 308 -5.01 4.92 0.09
C LYS A 308 -5.30 3.47 0.47
N VAL A 309 -5.64 3.20 1.73
CA VAL A 309 -6.04 1.86 2.17
C VAL A 309 -7.29 1.40 1.41
N GLN A 310 -8.28 2.27 1.23
CA GLN A 310 -9.49 1.98 0.45
C GLN A 310 -9.17 1.67 -1.01
N SER A 311 -8.18 2.33 -1.61
CA SER A 311 -7.75 2.05 -2.99
C SER A 311 -7.24 0.62 -3.20
N ILE A 312 -6.88 -0.09 -2.13
CA ILE A 312 -6.56 -1.52 -2.18
C ILE A 312 -7.81 -2.34 -1.89
N THR A 313 -8.51 -2.03 -0.81
CA THR A 313 -9.58 -2.87 -0.25
C THR A 313 -10.91 -2.77 -1.01
N GLU A 314 -11.09 -1.76 -1.86
CA GLU A 314 -12.25 -1.62 -2.75
C GLU A 314 -12.07 -2.33 -4.10
N VAL A 315 -10.86 -2.79 -4.43
CA VAL A 315 -10.65 -3.61 -5.62
C VAL A 315 -11.40 -4.94 -5.45
N PRO A 316 -12.23 -5.34 -6.44
CA PRO A 316 -12.98 -6.59 -6.32
C PRO A 316 -12.03 -7.78 -6.18
N ALA A 317 -12.17 -8.55 -5.11
CA ALA A 317 -11.50 -9.82 -4.96
C ALA A 317 -12.22 -10.89 -5.76
N LYS A 318 -11.49 -11.87 -6.28
CA LYS A 318 -12.06 -13.02 -6.96
C LYS A 318 -12.54 -14.02 -5.89
N ASP A 319 -13.85 -14.01 -5.61
CA ASP A 319 -14.51 -14.94 -4.67
C ASP A 319 -15.06 -16.14 -5.46
N THR A 320 -14.19 -17.04 -5.86
CA THR A 320 -14.58 -18.31 -6.48
C THR A 320 -14.24 -19.46 -5.54
N ALA A 321 -15.19 -20.39 -5.37
CA ALA A 321 -14.94 -21.60 -4.59
C ALA A 321 -14.04 -22.56 -5.38
N ASP A 322 -13.20 -23.32 -4.67
CA ASP A 322 -12.45 -24.42 -5.27
C ASP A 322 -13.42 -25.48 -5.78
N ARG A 323 -13.16 -25.98 -6.97
CA ARG A 323 -13.88 -27.09 -7.60
C ARG A 323 -12.98 -28.30 -7.65
N ASP A 324 -13.59 -29.49 -7.73
CA ASP A 324 -12.87 -30.73 -7.99
C ASP A 324 -12.37 -30.72 -9.44
N THR A 325 -11.05 -30.75 -9.60
CA THR A 325 -10.35 -30.57 -10.89
C THR A 325 -9.94 -31.92 -11.50
N ASP A 326 -10.07 -33.03 -10.79
CA ASP A 326 -9.55 -34.34 -11.25
C ASP A 326 -10.22 -34.85 -12.53
N ALA A 327 -11.45 -34.40 -12.81
CA ALA A 327 -12.22 -34.78 -14.00
C ALA A 327 -12.12 -33.79 -15.17
N MET A 328 -11.44 -32.67 -15.01
CA MET A 328 -11.40 -31.62 -16.04
C MET A 328 -10.46 -31.98 -17.20
N GLN A 329 -10.90 -31.68 -18.41
CA GLN A 329 -10.04 -31.76 -19.61
C GLN A 329 -9.02 -30.61 -19.57
N THR A 330 -7.94 -30.74 -20.31
CA THR A 330 -6.83 -29.79 -20.29
C THR A 330 -6.66 -29.04 -21.63
N ASP A 331 -7.74 -28.90 -22.41
CA ASP A 331 -7.79 -28.03 -23.56
C ASP A 331 -8.09 -26.58 -23.14
N VAL A 332 -7.46 -25.61 -23.82
CA VAL A 332 -7.67 -24.19 -23.55
C VAL A 332 -8.29 -23.55 -24.79
N CYS A 333 -9.39 -22.83 -24.60
CA CYS A 333 -10.13 -22.19 -25.68
C CYS A 333 -10.33 -20.69 -25.43
N PHE A 334 -10.03 -19.86 -26.42
CA PHE A 334 -10.35 -18.44 -26.47
C PHE A 334 -11.52 -18.24 -27.44
N GLU A 335 -12.60 -17.64 -26.96
CA GLU A 335 -13.82 -17.37 -27.72
C GLU A 335 -14.11 -15.87 -27.73
N HIS A 336 -13.90 -15.22 -28.87
CA HIS A 336 -14.12 -13.78 -29.08
C HIS A 336 -13.47 -12.87 -28.01
N VAL A 337 -12.23 -13.20 -27.61
CA VAL A 337 -11.57 -12.53 -26.51
C VAL A 337 -11.03 -11.16 -26.96
N THR A 338 -11.51 -10.11 -26.26
CA THR A 338 -10.95 -8.76 -26.37
C THR A 338 -10.48 -8.30 -25.00
N PHE A 339 -9.24 -7.79 -24.96
CA PHE A 339 -8.62 -7.33 -23.73
C PHE A 339 -7.76 -6.09 -23.97
N ALA A 340 -7.88 -5.10 -23.08
CA ALA A 340 -6.98 -3.94 -22.98
C ALA A 340 -6.51 -3.79 -21.53
N TYR A 341 -5.26 -3.41 -21.32
CA TYR A 341 -4.77 -3.08 -19.98
C TYR A 341 -5.46 -1.81 -19.45
N PRO A 342 -5.75 -1.71 -18.15
CA PRO A 342 -6.53 -0.61 -17.57
C PRO A 342 -6.02 0.80 -17.91
N ASN A 343 -4.69 0.95 -18.08
CA ASN A 343 -4.05 2.23 -18.37
C ASN A 343 -3.76 2.47 -19.88
N LYS A 344 -4.23 1.58 -20.75
CA LYS A 344 -4.04 1.69 -22.22
C LYS A 344 -5.39 1.77 -22.91
N LYS A 345 -5.46 2.61 -23.97
CA LYS A 345 -6.66 2.75 -24.80
C LYS A 345 -6.76 1.69 -25.88
N ASP A 346 -5.61 1.19 -26.34
CA ASP A 346 -5.53 0.23 -27.41
C ASP A 346 -5.71 -1.20 -26.87
N CYS A 347 -6.48 -2.03 -27.60
CA CYS A 347 -6.65 -3.42 -27.23
C CYS A 347 -5.33 -4.20 -27.40
N ALA A 348 -4.95 -4.93 -26.35
CA ALA A 348 -3.81 -5.84 -26.39
C ALA A 348 -4.14 -7.18 -27.07
N LEU A 349 -5.41 -7.61 -26.97
CA LEU A 349 -6.01 -8.68 -27.76
C LEU A 349 -7.35 -8.18 -28.33
N CYS A 350 -7.61 -8.41 -29.61
CA CYS A 350 -8.76 -7.88 -30.35
C CYS A 350 -9.48 -9.02 -31.06
N ASP A 351 -10.60 -9.49 -30.51
CA ASP A 351 -11.45 -10.56 -31.06
C ASP A 351 -10.67 -11.85 -31.37
N VAL A 352 -9.91 -12.33 -30.37
CA VAL A 352 -9.08 -13.53 -30.53
C VAL A 352 -9.93 -14.78 -30.34
N ASN A 353 -9.87 -15.67 -31.37
CA ASN A 353 -10.44 -17.01 -31.37
C ASN A 353 -9.29 -18.01 -31.56
N LEU A 354 -9.01 -18.85 -30.55
CA LEU A 354 -7.87 -19.74 -30.57
C LEU A 354 -8.13 -20.94 -29.63
N GLN A 355 -7.68 -22.12 -30.04
CA GLN A 355 -7.78 -23.33 -29.25
C GLN A 355 -6.41 -24.01 -29.12
N PHE A 356 -6.11 -24.50 -27.92
CA PHE A 356 -4.94 -25.31 -27.59
C PHE A 356 -5.43 -26.70 -27.17
N PRO A 357 -5.39 -27.70 -28.05
CA PRO A 357 -5.82 -29.05 -27.76
C PRO A 357 -4.96 -29.71 -26.68
N LYS A 358 -5.55 -30.60 -25.89
CA LYS A 358 -4.80 -31.42 -24.92
C LYS A 358 -3.65 -32.18 -25.59
N GLY A 359 -2.45 -32.10 -24.99
CA GLY A 359 -1.25 -32.79 -25.45
C GLY A 359 -0.60 -32.17 -26.70
N SER A 360 -1.11 -31.06 -27.23
CA SER A 360 -0.50 -30.37 -28.39
C SER A 360 0.69 -29.53 -27.98
N HIS A 361 1.67 -29.40 -28.89
CA HIS A 361 2.79 -28.48 -28.79
C HIS A 361 2.55 -27.30 -29.76
N THR A 362 2.22 -26.14 -29.21
CA THR A 362 1.86 -24.93 -29.96
C THR A 362 2.85 -23.81 -29.70
N ALA A 363 3.46 -23.26 -30.74
CA ALA A 363 4.27 -22.05 -30.64
C ALA A 363 3.44 -20.79 -30.95
N ILE A 364 3.66 -19.72 -30.23
CA ILE A 364 3.08 -18.39 -30.48
C ILE A 364 4.21 -17.45 -30.88
N VAL A 365 4.09 -16.87 -32.09
CA VAL A 365 5.09 -15.98 -32.68
C VAL A 365 4.47 -14.66 -33.09
N GLY A 366 5.28 -13.63 -33.24
CA GLY A 366 4.86 -12.31 -33.68
C GLY A 366 5.85 -11.24 -33.19
N GLU A 367 5.74 -10.03 -33.71
CA GLU A 367 6.57 -8.91 -33.28
C GLU A 367 6.40 -8.56 -31.78
N SER A 368 7.35 -7.80 -31.22
CA SER A 368 7.20 -7.28 -29.88
C SER A 368 5.94 -6.43 -29.78
N GLY A 369 5.12 -6.65 -28.75
CA GLY A 369 3.84 -5.97 -28.59
C GLY A 369 2.66 -6.57 -29.38
N SER A 370 2.82 -7.70 -30.07
CA SER A 370 1.71 -8.37 -30.78
C SER A 370 0.65 -9.03 -29.88
N GLY A 371 0.86 -9.13 -28.56
CA GLY A 371 -0.10 -9.69 -27.60
C GLY A 371 0.24 -11.07 -27.06
N LYS A 372 1.40 -11.68 -27.40
CA LYS A 372 1.82 -13.03 -26.96
C LYS A 372 1.82 -13.23 -25.44
N SER A 373 2.53 -12.38 -24.72
CA SER A 373 2.60 -12.45 -23.24
C SER A 373 1.27 -12.10 -22.58
N THR A 374 0.45 -11.26 -23.24
CA THR A 374 -0.92 -10.98 -22.79
C THR A 374 -1.79 -12.23 -22.88
N LEU A 375 -1.67 -13.00 -23.95
CA LEU A 375 -2.42 -14.25 -24.14
C LEU A 375 -2.05 -15.26 -23.05
N ALA A 376 -0.75 -15.45 -22.74
CA ALA A 376 -0.29 -16.30 -21.63
C ALA A 376 -0.82 -15.82 -20.27
N SER A 377 -0.79 -14.51 -20.02
CA SER A 377 -1.29 -13.93 -18.77
C SER A 377 -2.80 -14.14 -18.57
N LEU A 378 -3.57 -14.13 -19.68
CA LEU A 378 -5.01 -14.40 -19.63
C LEU A 378 -5.31 -15.88 -19.41
N MET A 379 -4.52 -16.81 -19.98
CA MET A 379 -4.63 -18.25 -19.72
C MET A 379 -4.42 -18.57 -18.22
N MET A 380 -3.49 -17.85 -17.59
CA MET A 380 -3.20 -18.03 -16.16
C MET A 380 -4.17 -17.26 -15.24
N GLY A 381 -5.20 -16.62 -15.81
CA GLY A 381 -6.21 -15.89 -15.03
C GLY A 381 -5.69 -14.64 -14.34
N PHE A 382 -4.54 -14.08 -14.77
CA PHE A 382 -3.93 -12.89 -14.13
C PHE A 382 -4.77 -11.63 -14.32
N TRP A 383 -5.63 -11.60 -15.34
CA TRP A 383 -6.46 -10.46 -15.71
C TRP A 383 -7.91 -10.89 -15.94
N GLN A 384 -8.82 -9.97 -15.67
CA GLN A 384 -10.23 -10.13 -16.04
C GLN A 384 -10.47 -9.60 -17.46
N LEU A 385 -11.24 -10.35 -18.25
CA LEU A 385 -11.60 -9.98 -19.61
C LEU A 385 -12.61 -8.83 -19.65
N GLN A 386 -12.53 -8.00 -20.68
CA GLN A 386 -13.58 -7.02 -20.99
C GLN A 386 -14.70 -7.64 -21.82
N SER A 387 -14.36 -8.54 -22.76
CA SER A 387 -15.34 -9.31 -23.52
C SER A 387 -14.78 -10.65 -23.99
N GLY A 388 -15.64 -11.57 -24.34
CA GLY A 388 -15.30 -12.95 -24.72
C GLY A 388 -15.15 -13.88 -23.51
N THR A 389 -14.68 -15.09 -23.77
CA THR A 389 -14.51 -16.12 -22.73
C THR A 389 -13.22 -16.90 -22.97
N VAL A 390 -12.48 -17.19 -21.90
CA VAL A 390 -11.42 -18.20 -21.90
C VAL A 390 -11.93 -19.41 -21.14
N ARG A 391 -11.85 -20.58 -21.76
CA ARG A 391 -12.27 -21.85 -21.16
C ARG A 391 -11.09 -22.77 -20.93
N LEU A 392 -11.13 -23.52 -19.85
CA LEU A 392 -10.22 -24.59 -19.51
C LEU A 392 -11.06 -25.86 -19.30
N GLY A 393 -10.87 -26.87 -20.18
CA GLY A 393 -11.65 -28.09 -20.11
C GLY A 393 -13.16 -27.89 -20.23
N GLY A 394 -13.59 -26.89 -21.00
CA GLY A 394 -15.00 -26.50 -21.15
C GLY A 394 -15.54 -25.54 -20.09
N GLU A 395 -14.87 -25.40 -18.95
CA GLU A 395 -15.26 -24.48 -17.86
C GLU A 395 -14.74 -23.07 -18.10
N ASN A 396 -15.53 -22.06 -17.75
CA ASN A 396 -15.10 -20.66 -17.85
C ASN A 396 -14.03 -20.34 -16.80
N LEU A 397 -12.86 -19.89 -17.25
CA LEU A 397 -11.72 -19.54 -16.39
C LEU A 397 -12.06 -18.47 -15.33
N ALA A 398 -13.00 -17.57 -15.66
CA ALA A 398 -13.45 -16.55 -14.72
C ALA A 398 -14.21 -17.13 -13.49
N GLU A 399 -14.74 -18.34 -13.60
CA GLU A 399 -15.50 -19.04 -12.53
C GLU A 399 -14.63 -19.97 -11.70
N LEU A 400 -13.40 -20.26 -12.14
CA LEU A 400 -12.45 -21.09 -11.41
C LEU A 400 -11.70 -20.28 -10.37
N SER A 401 -11.36 -20.88 -9.24
CA SER A 401 -10.49 -20.27 -8.24
C SER A 401 -9.06 -20.12 -8.78
N GLU A 402 -8.27 -19.22 -8.17
CA GLU A 402 -6.85 -19.10 -8.52
C GLU A 402 -6.08 -20.39 -8.22
N HIS A 403 -6.48 -21.13 -7.18
CA HIS A 403 -5.89 -22.40 -6.85
C HIS A 403 -6.15 -23.44 -7.95
N ASN A 404 -7.40 -23.57 -8.41
CA ASN A 404 -7.74 -24.45 -9.52
C ASN A 404 -6.94 -24.10 -10.79
N ILE A 405 -6.86 -22.82 -11.16
CA ILE A 405 -6.08 -22.39 -12.34
C ILE A 405 -4.59 -22.72 -12.14
N ALA A 406 -4.07 -22.44 -10.95
CA ALA A 406 -2.67 -22.71 -10.65
C ALA A 406 -2.34 -24.19 -10.76
N ASP A 407 -3.22 -25.13 -10.40
CA ASP A 407 -2.96 -26.56 -10.52
C ASP A 407 -2.76 -27.02 -11.97
N PHE A 408 -3.44 -26.39 -12.93
CA PHE A 408 -3.35 -26.74 -14.35
C PHE A 408 -2.15 -26.16 -15.06
N PHE A 409 -1.63 -25.01 -14.64
CA PHE A 409 -0.58 -24.30 -15.36
C PHE A 409 0.75 -24.25 -14.63
N SER A 410 1.83 -24.50 -15.35
CA SER A 410 3.19 -24.09 -14.95
C SER A 410 3.76 -23.15 -16.02
N MET A 411 4.47 -22.09 -15.59
CA MET A 411 5.06 -21.13 -16.48
C MET A 411 6.54 -20.94 -16.20
N VAL A 412 7.38 -21.17 -17.19
CA VAL A 412 8.80 -20.78 -17.17
C VAL A 412 8.87 -19.32 -17.60
N GLN A 413 9.26 -18.44 -16.67
CA GLN A 413 9.42 -17.01 -16.92
C GLN A 413 10.86 -16.70 -17.37
N GLN A 414 11.02 -15.62 -18.10
CA GLN A 414 12.32 -15.12 -18.53
C GLN A 414 13.21 -14.73 -17.33
N GLU A 415 12.64 -14.03 -16.33
CA GLU A 415 13.32 -13.69 -15.09
C GLU A 415 12.85 -14.60 -13.95
N VAL A 416 13.79 -15.38 -13.41
CA VAL A 416 13.50 -16.32 -12.33
C VAL A 416 13.73 -15.68 -10.97
N PHE A 417 12.69 -15.69 -10.15
CA PHE A 417 12.75 -15.26 -8.76
C PHE A 417 12.98 -16.45 -7.80
N LEU A 418 13.98 -16.35 -6.93
CA LEU A 418 14.18 -17.26 -5.82
C LEU A 418 13.96 -16.54 -4.50
N PHE A 419 13.20 -17.18 -3.60
CA PHE A 419 12.99 -16.68 -2.24
C PHE A 419 14.27 -16.83 -1.42
N ASN A 420 14.48 -15.94 -0.46
CA ASN A 420 15.61 -16.00 0.47
C ASN A 420 15.41 -17.11 1.51
N THR A 421 15.28 -18.32 1.03
CA THR A 421 15.17 -19.58 1.80
C THR A 421 16.16 -20.60 1.26
N SER A 422 16.15 -21.83 1.79
CA SER A 422 16.98 -22.90 1.26
C SER A 422 16.63 -23.27 -0.19
N ILE A 423 17.57 -23.87 -0.94
CA ILE A 423 17.28 -24.40 -2.29
C ILE A 423 16.17 -25.46 -2.20
N ARG A 424 16.20 -26.31 -1.18
CA ARG A 424 15.15 -27.30 -0.88
C ARG A 424 13.78 -26.64 -0.82
N ASP A 425 13.62 -25.61 0.00
CA ASP A 425 12.34 -24.95 0.18
C ASP A 425 11.92 -24.19 -1.09
N ASN A 426 12.88 -23.63 -1.82
CA ASN A 426 12.61 -23.03 -3.12
C ASN A 426 12.04 -24.04 -4.14
N ILE A 427 12.55 -25.28 -4.19
CA ILE A 427 12.00 -26.34 -5.07
C ILE A 427 10.65 -26.81 -4.52
N ARG A 428 10.52 -26.96 -3.19
CA ARG A 428 9.31 -27.45 -2.51
C ARG A 428 8.09 -26.51 -2.68
N ILE A 429 8.29 -25.26 -3.13
CA ILE A 429 7.18 -24.36 -3.52
C ILE A 429 6.26 -25.03 -4.55
N GLY A 430 6.79 -25.85 -5.46
CA GLY A 430 6.00 -26.59 -6.43
C GLY A 430 4.99 -27.57 -5.80
N LYS A 431 5.37 -28.19 -4.67
CA LYS A 431 4.53 -29.12 -3.89
C LYS A 431 4.95 -29.05 -2.42
N PRO A 432 4.28 -28.26 -1.57
CA PRO A 432 4.67 -28.05 -0.17
C PRO A 432 4.75 -29.34 0.67
N SER A 433 3.97 -30.36 0.35
CA SER A 433 3.96 -31.66 1.01
C SER A 433 5.05 -32.62 0.52
N ALA A 434 5.90 -32.23 -0.45
CA ALA A 434 6.89 -33.11 -1.05
C ALA A 434 7.94 -33.58 -0.04
N THR A 435 8.28 -34.87 -0.14
CA THR A 435 9.39 -35.46 0.61
C THR A 435 10.75 -34.98 0.10
N GLN A 436 11.82 -35.24 0.86
CA GLN A 436 13.17 -34.92 0.41
C GLN A 436 13.54 -35.67 -0.87
N GLU A 437 13.14 -36.92 -0.99
CA GLU A 437 13.38 -37.76 -2.15
C GLU A 437 12.71 -37.25 -3.42
N GLU A 438 11.46 -36.76 -3.29
CA GLU A 438 10.71 -36.12 -4.40
C GLU A 438 11.44 -34.85 -4.87
N VAL A 439 11.92 -34.01 -3.93
CA VAL A 439 12.67 -32.80 -4.23
C VAL A 439 13.99 -33.12 -4.97
N GLU A 440 14.73 -34.12 -4.51
CA GLU A 440 15.96 -34.55 -5.16
C GLU A 440 15.72 -35.16 -6.54
N THR A 441 14.65 -35.92 -6.69
CA THR A 441 14.25 -36.49 -7.99
C THR A 441 13.90 -35.38 -8.98
N ALA A 442 13.14 -34.36 -8.57
CA ALA A 442 12.85 -33.20 -9.39
C ALA A 442 14.12 -32.43 -9.78
N ALA A 443 15.07 -32.27 -8.85
CA ALA A 443 16.36 -31.64 -9.10
C ALA A 443 17.25 -32.41 -10.08
N ARG A 444 17.26 -33.77 -10.01
CA ARG A 444 17.96 -34.63 -11.01
C ARG A 444 17.35 -34.47 -12.40
N ARG A 445 16.02 -34.50 -12.52
CA ARG A 445 15.32 -34.29 -13.78
C ARG A 445 15.59 -32.89 -14.36
N ALA A 446 15.72 -31.87 -13.50
CA ALA A 446 16.10 -30.49 -13.88
C ALA A 446 17.59 -30.28 -14.10
N ARG A 447 18.44 -31.32 -14.07
CA ARG A 447 19.91 -31.22 -14.25
C ARG A 447 20.59 -30.24 -13.30
N ILE A 448 20.09 -30.10 -12.05
CA ILE A 448 20.67 -29.19 -11.04
C ILE A 448 21.16 -29.92 -9.77
N HIS A 449 20.86 -31.21 -9.60
CA HIS A 449 21.19 -32.01 -8.43
C HIS A 449 22.69 -32.00 -8.10
N ASP A 450 23.54 -32.28 -9.10
CA ASP A 450 24.98 -32.38 -8.91
C ASP A 450 25.60 -31.05 -8.51
N PHE A 451 25.12 -29.96 -9.08
CA PHE A 451 25.48 -28.61 -8.64
C PHE A 451 25.10 -28.36 -7.18
N ILE A 452 23.88 -28.70 -6.79
CA ILE A 452 23.38 -28.48 -5.41
C ILE A 452 24.20 -29.28 -4.42
N THR A 453 24.50 -30.57 -4.71
CA THR A 453 25.26 -31.44 -3.83
C THR A 453 26.74 -31.05 -3.72
N GLY A 454 27.28 -30.35 -4.71
CA GLY A 454 28.61 -29.74 -4.68
C GLY A 454 28.72 -28.48 -3.80
N LEU A 455 27.61 -27.88 -3.38
CA LEU A 455 27.62 -26.73 -2.50
C LEU A 455 27.94 -27.14 -1.04
N PRO A 456 28.60 -26.27 -0.23
CA PRO A 456 29.00 -26.60 1.14
C PRO A 456 27.86 -27.07 2.05
N ASN A 457 26.63 -26.52 1.85
CA ASN A 457 25.45 -26.87 2.62
C ASN A 457 24.41 -27.65 1.78
N GLY A 458 24.79 -28.12 0.57
CA GLY A 458 23.89 -28.86 -0.32
C GLY A 458 22.52 -28.17 -0.49
N TYR A 459 21.44 -28.91 -0.31
CA TYR A 459 20.07 -28.44 -0.42
C TYR A 459 19.67 -27.40 0.64
N ASP A 460 20.40 -27.28 1.76
CA ASP A 460 20.15 -26.30 2.81
C ASP A 460 20.88 -24.96 2.55
N THR A 461 21.53 -24.81 1.41
CA THR A 461 22.16 -23.55 0.99
C THR A 461 21.08 -22.49 0.78
N LEU A 462 21.25 -21.31 1.42
CA LEU A 462 20.36 -20.17 1.29
C LEU A 462 20.59 -19.47 -0.06
N ALA A 463 19.50 -19.24 -0.79
CA ALA A 463 19.55 -18.60 -2.11
C ALA A 463 20.01 -17.12 -2.07
N GLY A 464 19.82 -16.45 -0.94
CA GLY A 464 20.01 -15.01 -0.83
C GLY A 464 18.83 -14.23 -1.42
N GLU A 465 18.87 -12.92 -1.29
CA GLU A 465 17.82 -12.04 -1.78
C GLU A 465 17.71 -12.13 -3.31
N ALA A 466 16.51 -12.46 -3.82
CA ALA A 466 16.26 -12.73 -5.24
C ALA A 466 17.22 -13.73 -5.90
N GLY A 467 17.86 -14.61 -5.11
CA GLY A 467 18.78 -15.62 -5.63
C GLY A 467 20.12 -15.04 -6.13
N VAL A 468 20.58 -13.93 -5.56
CA VAL A 468 21.81 -13.23 -5.99
C VAL A 468 23.07 -14.10 -6.02
N LYS A 469 23.06 -15.23 -5.29
CA LYS A 469 24.20 -16.15 -5.19
C LYS A 469 24.34 -17.10 -6.39
N PHE A 470 23.34 -17.17 -7.28
CA PHE A 470 23.29 -18.12 -8.38
C PHE A 470 23.32 -17.43 -9.74
N SER A 471 23.93 -18.09 -10.71
CA SER A 471 23.89 -17.69 -12.12
C SER A 471 22.46 -17.77 -12.70
N GLY A 472 22.22 -17.12 -13.81
CA GLY A 472 20.93 -17.17 -14.52
C GLY A 472 20.51 -18.61 -14.85
N GLY A 473 21.42 -19.43 -15.34
CA GLY A 473 21.15 -20.83 -15.70
C GLY A 473 20.84 -21.72 -14.49
N GLU A 474 21.53 -21.52 -13.35
CA GLU A 474 21.23 -22.24 -12.10
C GLU A 474 19.86 -21.87 -11.54
N LYS A 475 19.50 -20.58 -11.52
CA LYS A 475 18.17 -20.11 -11.13
C LYS A 475 17.10 -20.75 -11.99
N GLN A 476 17.32 -20.79 -13.30
CA GLN A 476 16.37 -21.34 -14.25
C GLN A 476 16.15 -22.84 -14.04
N ARG A 477 17.22 -23.63 -13.85
CA ARG A 477 17.11 -25.06 -13.54
C ARG A 477 16.42 -25.31 -12.16
N ILE A 478 16.65 -24.47 -11.15
CA ILE A 478 15.89 -24.53 -9.88
C ILE A 478 14.39 -24.24 -10.12
N SER A 479 14.07 -23.28 -10.99
CA SER A 479 12.68 -23.00 -11.37
C SER A 479 12.04 -24.17 -12.12
N ILE A 480 12.77 -24.78 -13.06
CA ILE A 480 12.30 -25.99 -13.76
C ILE A 480 12.07 -27.15 -12.78
N ALA A 481 12.94 -27.33 -11.77
CA ALA A 481 12.73 -28.32 -10.72
C ALA A 481 11.42 -28.08 -9.92
N ARG A 482 11.07 -26.83 -9.64
CA ARG A 482 9.74 -26.49 -9.04
C ARG A 482 8.59 -27.00 -9.89
N MET A 483 8.68 -26.80 -11.21
CA MET A 483 7.60 -27.16 -12.14
C MET A 483 7.52 -28.66 -12.35
N LEU A 484 8.65 -29.35 -12.40
CA LEU A 484 8.71 -30.81 -12.44
C LEU A 484 8.13 -31.44 -11.18
N LEU A 485 8.36 -30.83 -10.01
CA LEU A 485 7.79 -31.27 -8.74
C LEU A 485 6.28 -31.02 -8.66
N LYS A 486 5.80 -29.90 -9.22
CA LYS A 486 4.39 -29.56 -9.30
C LYS A 486 3.61 -30.44 -10.26
N ASP A 487 4.20 -30.80 -11.37
CA ASP A 487 3.68 -31.69 -12.39
C ASP A 487 2.36 -31.26 -13.04
N SER A 488 2.18 -29.99 -13.31
CA SER A 488 0.99 -29.44 -13.99
C SER A 488 0.84 -29.97 -15.42
N PRO A 489 -0.40 -30.20 -15.91
CA PRO A 489 -0.65 -30.76 -17.24
C PRO A 489 -0.42 -29.78 -18.40
N ILE A 490 -0.39 -28.47 -18.14
CA ILE A 490 -0.15 -27.44 -19.16
C ILE A 490 1.11 -26.66 -18.78
N VAL A 491 2.05 -26.53 -19.72
CA VAL A 491 3.30 -25.80 -19.54
C VAL A 491 3.36 -24.63 -20.51
N ILE A 492 3.58 -23.43 -19.99
CA ILE A 492 3.82 -22.21 -20.76
C ILE A 492 5.31 -21.90 -20.66
N LEU A 493 5.98 -21.78 -21.81
CA LEU A 493 7.39 -21.42 -21.91
C LEU A 493 7.50 -20.00 -22.49
N ASP A 494 7.96 -19.04 -21.70
CA ASP A 494 8.20 -17.67 -22.15
C ASP A 494 9.71 -17.42 -22.23
N GLU A 495 10.26 -17.45 -23.43
CA GLU A 495 11.67 -17.18 -23.76
C GLU A 495 12.69 -17.89 -22.85
N ALA A 496 12.48 -19.16 -22.57
CA ALA A 496 13.19 -19.94 -21.54
C ALA A 496 14.72 -20.12 -21.78
N THR A 497 15.27 -19.71 -22.94
CA THR A 497 16.67 -19.96 -23.34
C THR A 497 17.46 -18.71 -23.74
N ALA A 498 17.01 -17.50 -23.42
CA ALA A 498 17.70 -16.27 -23.79
C ALA A 498 18.97 -16.02 -22.93
N ALA A 499 20.10 -15.72 -23.58
CA ALA A 499 21.34 -15.19 -23.02
C ALA A 499 22.11 -16.10 -22.04
N LEU A 500 22.36 -17.37 -22.39
CA LEU A 500 23.11 -18.34 -21.60
C LEU A 500 24.35 -18.85 -22.35
N ASP A 501 25.38 -19.25 -21.60
CA ASP A 501 26.58 -19.94 -22.13
C ASP A 501 26.21 -21.33 -22.65
N GLY A 502 26.90 -21.80 -23.69
CA GLY A 502 26.54 -23.01 -24.44
C GLY A 502 26.39 -24.30 -23.59
N GLU A 503 27.15 -24.47 -22.51
CA GLU A 503 27.04 -25.64 -21.62
C GLU A 503 25.74 -25.57 -20.75
N ASN A 504 25.43 -24.41 -20.22
CA ASN A 504 24.20 -24.19 -19.45
C ASN A 504 22.95 -24.26 -20.35
N GLU A 505 23.04 -23.80 -21.59
CA GLU A 505 21.95 -23.88 -22.56
C GLU A 505 21.52 -25.33 -22.83
N LYS A 506 22.50 -26.24 -23.02
CA LYS A 506 22.23 -27.68 -23.20
C LYS A 506 21.54 -28.31 -21.99
N LEU A 507 22.02 -28.06 -20.77
CA LEU A 507 21.43 -28.60 -19.54
C LEU A 507 19.99 -28.08 -19.31
N ILE A 508 19.75 -26.83 -19.64
CA ILE A 508 18.40 -26.24 -19.56
C ILE A 508 17.49 -26.85 -20.61
N GLN A 509 17.97 -27.06 -21.85
CA GLN A 509 17.17 -27.68 -22.90
C GLN A 509 16.77 -29.12 -22.49
N GLU A 510 17.71 -29.92 -22.00
CA GLU A 510 17.41 -31.27 -21.48
C GLU A 510 16.36 -31.26 -20.35
N ALA A 511 16.42 -30.26 -19.47
CA ALA A 511 15.45 -30.10 -18.37
C ALA A 511 14.07 -29.65 -18.90
N LEU A 512 14.03 -28.78 -19.92
CA LEU A 512 12.80 -28.36 -20.59
C LEU A 512 12.16 -29.52 -21.36
N ASP A 513 12.94 -30.33 -22.08
CA ASP A 513 12.46 -31.51 -22.80
C ASP A 513 11.81 -32.50 -21.82
N GLU A 514 12.42 -32.67 -20.63
CA GLU A 514 11.84 -33.49 -19.58
C GLU A 514 10.54 -32.91 -19.01
N LEU A 515 10.47 -31.60 -18.84
CA LEU A 515 9.27 -30.88 -18.35
C LEU A 515 8.07 -30.99 -19.33
N GLN A 516 8.35 -31.01 -20.64
CA GLN A 516 7.33 -31.02 -21.70
C GLN A 516 6.71 -32.39 -21.96
N ARG A 517 7.33 -33.49 -21.47
CA ARG A 517 6.86 -34.85 -21.76
C ARG A 517 5.41 -35.10 -21.34
N ASN A 518 4.59 -35.55 -22.29
CA ASN A 518 3.16 -35.90 -22.10
C ASN A 518 2.30 -34.73 -21.59
N LYS A 519 2.66 -33.49 -21.93
CA LYS A 519 1.94 -32.27 -21.52
C LYS A 519 1.45 -31.47 -22.70
N THR A 520 0.49 -30.59 -22.45
CA THR A 520 0.16 -29.52 -23.40
C THR A 520 1.21 -28.42 -23.24
N VAL A 521 1.89 -28.07 -24.32
CA VAL A 521 2.99 -27.10 -24.31
C VAL A 521 2.63 -25.88 -25.15
N ILE A 522 2.77 -24.70 -24.57
CA ILE A 522 2.55 -23.42 -25.22
C ILE A 522 3.85 -22.63 -25.13
N THR A 523 4.54 -22.45 -26.24
CA THR A 523 5.82 -21.76 -26.30
C THR A 523 5.67 -20.37 -26.90
N ILE A 524 5.97 -19.32 -26.11
CA ILE A 524 6.12 -17.95 -26.63
C ILE A 524 7.55 -17.84 -27.16
N ALA A 525 7.69 -17.85 -28.50
CA ALA A 525 8.99 -17.90 -29.10
C ALA A 525 9.43 -16.53 -29.66
N HIS A 526 10.66 -16.17 -29.29
CA HIS A 526 11.41 -15.08 -29.90
C HIS A 526 12.47 -15.59 -30.90
N ARG A 527 12.84 -16.88 -30.84
CA ARG A 527 13.76 -17.54 -31.75
C ARG A 527 12.98 -18.53 -32.62
N LEU A 528 12.81 -18.21 -33.91
CA LEU A 528 12.04 -19.06 -34.83
C LEU A 528 12.72 -20.40 -35.15
N ASN A 529 14.04 -20.49 -34.99
CA ASN A 529 14.78 -21.73 -35.22
C ASN A 529 14.39 -22.87 -34.27
N THR A 530 13.90 -22.52 -33.05
CA THR A 530 13.54 -23.51 -32.03
C THR A 530 12.13 -24.08 -32.20
N ILE A 531 11.33 -23.53 -33.13
CA ILE A 531 9.92 -23.87 -33.29
C ILE A 531 9.57 -24.46 -34.64
N GLN A 532 10.55 -24.66 -35.53
CA GLN A 532 10.32 -25.19 -36.88
C GLN A 532 9.69 -26.59 -36.89
N ASP A 533 10.02 -27.40 -35.88
CA ASP A 533 9.50 -28.77 -35.69
C ASP A 533 8.23 -28.82 -34.83
N MET A 534 7.66 -27.66 -34.45
CA MET A 534 6.41 -27.63 -33.67
C MET A 534 5.21 -28.04 -34.53
N GLU A 535 4.30 -28.82 -33.91
CA GLU A 535 3.09 -29.31 -34.57
C GLU A 535 2.19 -28.17 -35.06
N ARG A 536 2.19 -27.06 -34.32
CA ARG A 536 1.34 -25.90 -34.62
C ARG A 536 2.02 -24.59 -34.26
N ILE A 537 1.95 -23.63 -35.14
CA ILE A 537 2.46 -22.28 -34.95
C ILE A 537 1.31 -21.29 -35.12
N VAL A 538 1.13 -20.39 -34.16
CA VAL A 538 0.16 -19.29 -34.14
C VAL A 538 0.89 -17.98 -34.38
N VAL A 539 0.55 -17.29 -35.46
CA VAL A 539 1.15 -15.99 -35.83
C VAL A 539 0.25 -14.88 -35.33
N MET A 540 0.79 -14.00 -34.49
CA MET A 540 0.08 -12.84 -33.92
C MET A 540 0.63 -11.53 -34.49
N ASP A 541 -0.28 -10.61 -34.81
CA ASP A 541 0.04 -9.22 -35.12
C ASP A 541 -1.00 -8.28 -34.54
N LYS A 542 -0.53 -7.22 -33.86
CA LYS A 542 -1.36 -6.15 -33.29
C LYS A 542 -2.59 -6.65 -32.51
N GLY A 543 -2.39 -7.65 -31.68
CA GLY A 543 -3.44 -8.24 -30.81
C GLY A 543 -4.39 -9.20 -31.54
N LYS A 544 -4.11 -9.61 -32.76
CA LYS A 544 -4.94 -10.54 -33.54
C LYS A 544 -4.16 -11.78 -33.96
N VAL A 545 -4.87 -12.91 -34.10
CA VAL A 545 -4.35 -14.11 -34.73
C VAL A 545 -4.46 -13.92 -36.26
N VAL A 546 -3.31 -13.88 -36.93
CA VAL A 546 -3.24 -13.66 -38.39
C VAL A 546 -3.27 -14.98 -39.17
N ALA A 547 -2.55 -15.97 -38.67
CA ALA A 547 -2.47 -17.30 -39.31
C ALA A 547 -2.16 -18.37 -38.26
N THR A 548 -2.53 -19.61 -38.58
CA THR A 548 -2.21 -20.80 -37.77
C THR A 548 -1.90 -21.94 -38.75
N GLY A 549 -0.81 -22.68 -38.49
CA GLY A 549 -0.41 -23.82 -39.33
C GLY A 549 0.93 -24.39 -38.92
N THR A 550 1.46 -25.32 -39.68
CA THR A 550 2.83 -25.83 -39.59
C THR A 550 3.84 -24.82 -40.17
N HIS A 551 5.12 -25.01 -39.91
CA HIS A 551 6.18 -24.16 -40.46
C HIS A 551 6.10 -24.05 -42.01
N GLY A 552 5.94 -25.19 -42.72
CA GLY A 552 5.84 -25.21 -44.18
C GLY A 552 4.62 -24.45 -44.69
N GLU A 553 3.44 -24.70 -44.11
CA GLU A 553 2.20 -24.02 -44.52
C GLU A 553 2.29 -22.50 -44.31
N LEU A 554 2.92 -22.05 -43.20
CA LEU A 554 3.06 -20.63 -42.92
C LEU A 554 4.12 -19.95 -43.76
N MET A 555 5.18 -20.66 -44.16
CA MET A 555 6.16 -20.17 -45.10
C MET A 555 5.52 -19.92 -46.49
N ASP A 556 4.58 -20.77 -46.91
CA ASP A 556 3.88 -20.63 -48.17
C ASP A 556 2.78 -19.57 -48.15
N ASN A 557 1.97 -19.53 -47.07
CA ASN A 557 0.70 -18.80 -47.03
C ASN A 557 0.70 -17.53 -46.17
N CYS A 558 1.72 -17.31 -45.31
CA CYS A 558 1.78 -16.16 -44.42
C CYS A 558 3.00 -15.27 -44.69
N PRO A 559 2.85 -14.16 -45.41
CA PRO A 559 3.97 -13.25 -45.72
C PRO A 559 4.66 -12.69 -44.47
N LEU A 560 3.90 -12.45 -43.41
CA LEU A 560 4.44 -11.95 -42.13
C LEU A 560 5.40 -12.96 -41.50
N TYR A 561 4.99 -14.24 -41.41
CA TYR A 561 5.82 -15.31 -40.87
C TYR A 561 7.09 -15.53 -41.68
N ARG A 562 6.95 -15.57 -43.01
CA ARG A 562 8.07 -15.70 -43.94
C ARG A 562 9.10 -14.59 -43.75
N ASN A 563 8.66 -13.34 -43.72
CA ASN A 563 9.53 -12.18 -43.52
C ASN A 563 10.27 -12.24 -42.17
N MET A 564 9.58 -12.65 -41.08
CA MET A 564 10.19 -12.84 -39.76
C MET A 564 11.28 -13.92 -39.81
N THR A 565 11.02 -15.06 -40.46
CA THR A 565 11.96 -16.19 -40.57
C THR A 565 13.19 -15.80 -41.38
N GLU A 566 13.00 -15.20 -42.57
CA GLU A 566 14.09 -14.75 -43.44
C GLU A 566 14.95 -13.66 -42.78
N THR A 567 14.35 -12.79 -42.00
CA THR A 567 15.07 -11.75 -41.27
C THR A 567 15.94 -12.36 -40.17
N GLN A 568 15.42 -13.33 -39.44
CA GLN A 568 16.15 -13.99 -38.37
C GLN A 568 17.29 -14.87 -38.89
N GLU A 569 17.09 -15.57 -40.03
CA GLU A 569 18.15 -16.31 -40.67
C GLU A 569 19.29 -15.41 -41.17
N ARG A 570 18.95 -14.23 -41.69
CA ARG A 570 19.98 -13.25 -42.11
C ARG A 570 20.82 -12.79 -40.93
N VAL A 571 20.19 -12.51 -39.78
CA VAL A 571 20.90 -12.12 -38.54
C VAL A 571 21.79 -13.26 -38.05
N SER A 572 21.30 -14.50 -37.99
CA SER A 572 22.10 -15.67 -37.57
C SER A 572 23.31 -15.92 -38.47
N LYS A 573 23.16 -15.75 -39.78
CA LYS A 573 24.27 -15.87 -40.74
C LYS A 573 25.29 -14.73 -40.62
N TRP A 574 24.88 -13.57 -40.13
CA TRP A 574 25.79 -12.45 -39.85
C TRP A 574 26.64 -12.72 -38.62
N GLN A 575 26.04 -13.22 -37.52
CA GLN A 575 26.73 -13.59 -36.28
C GLN A 575 27.79 -14.69 -36.49
N LEU A 576 27.48 -15.72 -37.29
CA LEU A 576 28.44 -16.79 -37.63
C LEU A 576 29.67 -16.29 -38.43
N LYS A 577 29.53 -15.21 -39.19
CA LYS A 577 30.66 -14.62 -39.92
C LYS A 577 31.58 -13.76 -39.05
N GLU A 578 31.09 -13.22 -37.93
CA GLU A 578 31.93 -12.47 -36.99
C GLU A 578 32.71 -13.40 -36.03
N GLU A 579 32.25 -14.65 -35.79
CA GLU A 579 32.98 -15.64 -34.99
C GLU A 579 34.10 -16.36 -35.80
N GLU A 580 34.13 -16.26 -37.14
CA GLU A 580 35.19 -16.81 -38.01
C GLU A 580 36.32 -15.81 -38.29
N VAL A 581 36.30 -14.58 -37.80
CA VAL A 581 37.33 -13.55 -37.93
C VAL A 581 38.03 -13.30 -36.61
#